data_90729ad6318cdd713f793241f4e73adb
#
_entry.id   90729ad6318cdd713f793241f4e73adb
#
_cell.length_a   1.000
_cell.length_b   1.000
_cell.length_c   1.000
_cell.angle_alpha   90.00
_cell.angle_beta   90.00
_cell.angle_gamma   90.00
#
_symmetry.space_group_name_H-M   'P 1'
#
loop_
_entity.id
_entity.type
_entity.pdbx_description
1 polymer ?
#
loop_
_entity_poly.entity_id
_entity_poly.type
_entity_poly.pdbx_seq_one_letter_code
_entity_poly.pdbx_strand_id
1 'polypeptide(L)'
;MTSNIENEFFINKFKNRRLDSLLVDKKLVPSRKEAVSLIMTGGVFVEEKKVDKPGKIIKLNQKISLKKYKKDWVSRGGYKLDAVLKRFKLDVKNKVCMDIGCSSGGFSDVLIKGNVKRIYAIDVGYGQFDWKLRKKKEIILLEKTNARYLTKKMITEVIDLIVCDVSFISAKKVLEPNKKFLGKKFEIIVLLKPQFEVGRKNVGKGGIVKNFKIHEDLCENFENWIKKTFEPNFCKFIESPIKGQKGNKEFLFYFGEL
;
A
#
# COMPACT_ATOMS: atom_id res chain seq x y z
N MET A 1 18.96 -19.48 -49.89
CA MET A 1 18.70 -20.17 -48.59
C MET A 1 18.84 -19.24 -47.37
N THR A 2 19.02 -17.94 -47.54
CA THR A 2 19.23 -16.97 -46.43
C THR A 2 17.95 -16.26 -45.98
N SER A 3 16.86 -16.31 -46.75
CA SER A 3 15.61 -15.57 -46.40
C SER A 3 14.72 -16.26 -45.36
N ASN A 4 14.85 -17.58 -45.14
CA ASN A 4 14.02 -18.31 -44.19
C ASN A 4 14.51 -18.20 -42.73
N ILE A 5 15.82 -18.03 -42.52
CA ILE A 5 16.42 -17.95 -41.18
C ILE A 5 16.16 -16.58 -40.55
N GLU A 6 16.21 -15.51 -41.34
CA GLU A 6 15.89 -14.17 -40.83
C GLU A 6 14.39 -14.03 -40.46
N ASN A 7 13.51 -14.61 -41.25
CA ASN A 7 12.07 -14.62 -40.93
C ASN A 7 11.75 -15.46 -39.69
N GLU A 8 12.40 -16.60 -39.44
CA GLU A 8 12.24 -17.37 -38.21
C GLU A 8 12.82 -16.65 -37.00
N PHE A 9 13.92 -15.92 -37.13
CA PHE A 9 14.51 -15.12 -36.05
C PHE A 9 13.60 -13.91 -35.69
N PHE A 10 13.02 -13.25 -36.69
CA PHE A 10 12.03 -12.18 -36.47
C PHE A 10 10.72 -12.70 -35.85
N ILE A 11 10.20 -13.83 -36.29
CA ILE A 11 8.99 -14.46 -35.74
C ILE A 11 9.22 -14.94 -34.31
N ASN A 12 10.42 -15.44 -33.95
CA ASN A 12 10.76 -15.85 -32.61
C ASN A 12 10.95 -14.67 -31.63
N LYS A 13 11.38 -13.50 -32.10
CA LYS A 13 11.52 -12.30 -31.28
C LYS A 13 10.16 -11.75 -30.82
N PHE A 14 9.05 -12.09 -31.50
CA PHE A 14 7.70 -11.69 -31.16
C PHE A 14 6.90 -12.74 -30.35
N LYS A 15 7.44 -13.94 -30.10
CA LYS A 15 6.73 -15.02 -29.41
C LYS A 15 6.61 -14.86 -27.89
N ASN A 16 7.44 -14.01 -27.31
CA ASN A 16 7.48 -13.79 -25.86
C ASN A 16 7.38 -12.31 -25.54
N ARG A 17 6.47 -11.92 -24.63
CA ARG A 17 6.31 -10.53 -24.18
C ARG A 17 6.20 -10.43 -22.67
N ARG A 18 6.55 -9.26 -22.17
CA ARG A 18 6.28 -8.92 -20.76
C ARG A 18 4.78 -8.92 -20.52
N LEU A 19 4.37 -9.52 -19.42
CA LEU A 19 2.95 -9.64 -19.08
C LEU A 19 2.25 -8.29 -18.99
N ASP A 20 2.89 -7.27 -18.37
CA ASP A 20 2.35 -5.93 -18.26
C ASP A 20 2.05 -5.28 -19.62
N SER A 21 2.94 -5.45 -20.59
CA SER A 21 2.74 -4.96 -21.96
C SER A 21 1.72 -5.80 -22.72
N LEU A 22 1.78 -7.13 -22.58
CA LEU A 22 0.89 -8.04 -23.29
C LEU A 22 -0.60 -7.84 -22.93
N LEU A 23 -0.89 -7.50 -21.66
CA LEU A 23 -2.26 -7.18 -21.24
C LEU A 23 -2.83 -5.95 -21.93
N VAL A 24 -1.99 -4.93 -22.19
CA VAL A 24 -2.39 -3.72 -22.91
C VAL A 24 -2.54 -4.02 -24.40
N ASP A 25 -1.56 -4.72 -25.01
CA ASP A 25 -1.59 -5.10 -26.42
C ASP A 25 -2.83 -5.92 -26.78
N LYS A 26 -3.23 -6.84 -25.87
CA LYS A 26 -4.48 -7.63 -26.02
C LYS A 26 -5.74 -6.86 -25.62
N LYS A 27 -5.66 -5.56 -25.32
CA LYS A 27 -6.78 -4.71 -24.88
C LYS A 27 -7.52 -5.26 -23.63
N LEU A 28 -6.85 -6.07 -22.83
CA LEU A 28 -7.41 -6.64 -21.59
C LEU A 28 -7.46 -5.62 -20.46
N VAL A 29 -6.61 -4.61 -20.54
CA VAL A 29 -6.58 -3.43 -19.64
C VAL A 29 -6.28 -2.17 -20.46
N PRO A 30 -6.74 -0.99 -20.02
CA PRO A 30 -6.60 0.24 -20.82
C PRO A 30 -5.19 0.86 -20.75
N SER A 31 -4.37 0.51 -19.75
CA SER A 31 -3.04 1.09 -19.58
C SER A 31 -2.07 0.15 -18.89
N ARG A 32 -0.76 0.38 -19.12
CA ARG A 32 0.31 -0.36 -18.43
C ARG A 32 0.28 -0.18 -16.91
N LYS A 33 -0.11 1.00 -16.44
CA LYS A 33 -0.28 1.27 -15.00
C LYS A 33 -1.36 0.35 -14.41
N GLU A 34 -2.45 0.16 -15.12
CA GLU A 34 -3.51 -0.77 -14.71
C GLU A 34 -3.09 -2.23 -14.80
N ALA A 35 -2.36 -2.61 -15.86
CA ALA A 35 -1.78 -3.94 -15.98
C ALA A 35 -0.90 -4.28 -14.78
N VAL A 36 0.04 -3.38 -14.43
CA VAL A 36 0.92 -3.55 -13.26
C VAL A 36 0.11 -3.69 -11.98
N SER A 37 -0.88 -2.82 -11.77
CA SER A 37 -1.76 -2.87 -10.60
C SER A 37 -2.49 -4.21 -10.51
N LEU A 38 -3.09 -4.66 -11.60
CA LEU A 38 -3.87 -5.90 -11.66
C LEU A 38 -2.99 -7.14 -11.42
N ILE A 39 -1.79 -7.18 -12.00
CA ILE A 39 -0.83 -8.28 -11.79
C ILE A 39 -0.40 -8.32 -10.32
N MET A 40 0.00 -7.18 -9.75
CA MET A 40 0.52 -7.10 -8.38
C MET A 40 -0.56 -7.37 -7.32
N THR A 41 -1.84 -7.16 -7.63
CA THR A 41 -2.96 -7.56 -6.76
C THR A 41 -3.37 -9.03 -6.94
N GLY A 42 -2.69 -9.75 -7.87
CA GLY A 42 -2.95 -11.16 -8.12
C GLY A 42 -4.21 -11.43 -8.93
N GLY A 43 -4.67 -10.43 -9.70
CA GLY A 43 -5.84 -10.53 -10.59
C GLY A 43 -5.51 -11.17 -11.94
N VAL A 44 -4.26 -11.57 -12.22
CA VAL A 44 -3.85 -12.15 -13.49
C VAL A 44 -3.38 -13.59 -13.31
N PHE A 45 -3.94 -14.48 -14.13
CA PHE A 45 -3.57 -15.88 -14.19
C PHE A 45 -3.08 -16.21 -15.59
N VAL A 46 -1.98 -16.97 -15.69
CA VAL A 46 -1.44 -17.52 -16.93
C VAL A 46 -1.41 -19.02 -16.78
N GLU A 47 -2.07 -19.74 -17.70
CA GLU A 47 -2.27 -21.20 -17.57
C GLU A 47 -2.79 -21.57 -16.17
N GLU A 48 -3.82 -20.85 -15.70
CA GLU A 48 -4.48 -21.02 -14.40
C GLU A 48 -3.58 -20.75 -13.18
N LYS A 49 -2.30 -20.46 -13.38
CA LYS A 49 -1.36 -20.12 -12.30
C LYS A 49 -1.32 -18.61 -12.11
N LYS A 50 -1.51 -18.18 -10.85
CA LYS A 50 -1.42 -16.78 -10.45
C LYS A 50 -0.03 -16.21 -10.77
N VAL A 51 0.00 -15.02 -11.39
CA VAL A 51 1.23 -14.29 -11.68
C VAL A 51 1.21 -12.95 -10.98
N ASP A 52 2.24 -12.67 -10.18
CA ASP A 52 2.37 -11.44 -9.36
C ASP A 52 3.54 -10.53 -9.82
N LYS A 53 4.26 -10.91 -10.89
CA LYS A 53 5.40 -10.16 -11.43
C LYS A 53 5.05 -9.52 -12.79
N PRO A 54 4.89 -8.19 -12.85
CA PRO A 54 4.54 -7.49 -14.10
C PRO A 54 5.52 -7.75 -15.25
N GLY A 55 6.81 -7.84 -14.92
CA GLY A 55 7.86 -8.11 -15.91
C GLY A 55 8.03 -9.57 -16.33
N LYS A 56 7.17 -10.50 -15.87
CA LYS A 56 7.25 -11.91 -16.26
C LYS A 56 7.08 -12.03 -17.78
N ILE A 57 7.99 -12.76 -18.41
CA ILE A 57 7.93 -13.06 -19.85
C ILE A 57 6.91 -14.18 -20.07
N ILE A 58 5.95 -13.93 -20.96
CA ILE A 58 4.84 -14.83 -21.30
C ILE A 58 4.89 -15.13 -22.79
N LYS A 59 4.67 -16.38 -23.17
CA LYS A 59 4.48 -16.79 -24.58
C LYS A 59 3.13 -16.30 -25.07
N LEU A 60 3.04 -15.84 -26.32
CA LEU A 60 1.82 -15.27 -26.89
C LEU A 60 0.62 -16.26 -26.95
N ASN A 61 0.92 -17.56 -27.03
CA ASN A 61 -0.07 -18.63 -27.09
C ASN A 61 -0.58 -19.07 -25.71
N GLN A 62 0.02 -18.57 -24.61
CA GLN A 62 -0.45 -18.94 -23.27
C GLN A 62 -1.81 -18.29 -22.97
N LYS A 63 -2.69 -19.07 -22.38
CA LYS A 63 -4.01 -18.59 -21.94
C LYS A 63 -3.86 -17.63 -20.78
N ILE A 64 -4.34 -16.41 -20.95
CA ILE A 64 -4.39 -15.40 -19.91
C ILE A 64 -5.85 -15.25 -19.47
N SER A 65 -6.09 -15.39 -18.18
CA SER A 65 -7.38 -15.08 -17.58
C SER A 65 -7.23 -13.98 -16.55
N LEU A 66 -8.21 -13.06 -16.55
CA LEU A 66 -8.31 -12.01 -15.57
C LEU A 66 -9.41 -12.38 -14.57
N LYS A 67 -9.09 -12.44 -13.30
CA LYS A 67 -10.14 -12.32 -12.30
C LYS A 67 -10.61 -10.88 -12.35
N LYS A 68 -11.88 -10.64 -12.74
CA LYS A 68 -12.49 -9.31 -12.62
C LYS A 68 -12.47 -8.96 -11.12
N TYR A 69 -11.39 -8.34 -10.66
CA TYR A 69 -11.48 -7.56 -9.46
C TYR A 69 -12.26 -6.30 -9.88
N LYS A 70 -13.49 -6.15 -9.41
CA LYS A 70 -14.01 -4.81 -9.21
C LYS A 70 -12.88 -4.05 -8.52
N LYS A 71 -12.49 -2.90 -9.05
CA LYS A 71 -11.62 -1.97 -8.31
C LYS A 71 -12.46 -1.50 -7.12
N ASP A 72 -12.36 -2.24 -6.01
CA ASP A 72 -13.08 -1.87 -4.80
C ASP A 72 -12.57 -0.55 -4.23
N TRP A 73 -11.31 -0.20 -4.54
CA TRP A 73 -10.60 0.94 -3.99
C TRP A 73 -9.90 1.77 -5.08
N VAL A 74 -9.75 3.08 -4.85
CA VAL A 74 -9.04 3.99 -5.78
C VAL A 74 -7.59 3.57 -6.04
N SER A 75 -6.98 2.86 -5.09
CA SER A 75 -5.65 2.28 -5.26
C SER A 75 -5.51 0.94 -4.54
N ARG A 76 -4.45 0.20 -4.89
CA ARG A 76 -4.13 -1.08 -4.24
C ARG A 76 -3.81 -0.94 -2.73
N GLY A 77 -3.45 0.26 -2.26
CA GLY A 77 -3.30 0.54 -0.82
C GLY A 77 -4.55 0.18 -0.04
N GLY A 78 -5.73 0.43 -0.58
CA GLY A 78 -7.00 0.12 0.07
C GLY A 78 -7.14 -1.33 0.50
N TYR A 79 -6.64 -2.29 -0.29
CA TYR A 79 -6.69 -3.71 0.10
C TYR A 79 -5.88 -4.03 1.37
N LYS A 80 -4.84 -3.24 1.68
CA LYS A 80 -4.04 -3.41 2.89
C LYS A 80 -4.84 -3.02 4.14
N LEU A 81 -5.45 -1.84 4.12
CA LEU A 81 -6.27 -1.37 5.24
C LEU A 81 -7.53 -2.22 5.39
N ASP A 82 -8.23 -2.52 4.31
CA ASP A 82 -9.42 -3.38 4.31
C ASP A 82 -9.15 -4.75 4.95
N ALA A 83 -7.95 -5.33 4.69
CA ALA A 83 -7.56 -6.59 5.31
C ALA A 83 -7.42 -6.49 6.84
N VAL A 84 -6.87 -5.38 7.35
CA VAL A 84 -6.77 -5.14 8.81
C VAL A 84 -8.15 -4.96 9.43
N LEU A 85 -9.00 -4.11 8.81
CA LEU A 85 -10.36 -3.88 9.31
C LEU A 85 -11.15 -5.19 9.39
N LYS A 86 -11.08 -6.03 8.36
CA LYS A 86 -11.74 -7.34 8.33
C LYS A 86 -11.13 -8.32 9.32
N ARG A 87 -9.78 -8.41 9.37
CA ARG A 87 -9.09 -9.38 10.22
C ARG A 87 -9.37 -9.17 11.70
N PHE A 88 -9.44 -7.91 12.13
CA PHE A 88 -9.64 -7.54 13.53
C PHE A 88 -11.08 -7.07 13.82
N LYS A 89 -11.98 -7.13 12.82
CA LYS A 89 -13.40 -6.72 12.93
C LYS A 89 -13.55 -5.29 13.45
N LEU A 90 -12.77 -4.36 12.89
CA LEU A 90 -12.72 -2.99 13.36
C LEU A 90 -13.88 -2.17 12.79
N ASP A 91 -14.56 -1.44 13.65
CA ASP A 91 -15.53 -0.43 13.27
C ASP A 91 -14.87 0.95 13.28
N VAL A 92 -14.91 1.61 12.13
CA VAL A 92 -14.37 2.97 11.96
C VAL A 92 -15.47 4.03 11.84
N LYS A 93 -16.72 3.62 11.97
CA LYS A 93 -17.88 4.51 11.86
C LYS A 93 -17.78 5.67 12.86
N ASN A 94 -18.10 6.87 12.38
CA ASN A 94 -18.09 8.13 13.13
C ASN A 94 -16.72 8.54 13.73
N LYS A 95 -15.62 7.84 13.43
CA LYS A 95 -14.28 8.22 13.91
C LYS A 95 -13.73 9.42 13.14
N VAL A 96 -12.94 10.25 13.84
CA VAL A 96 -12.06 11.25 13.26
C VAL A 96 -10.72 10.58 12.97
N CYS A 97 -10.33 10.52 11.71
CA CYS A 97 -9.18 9.77 11.25
C CYS A 97 -8.07 10.71 10.72
N MET A 98 -6.83 10.24 10.82
CA MET A 98 -5.68 10.85 10.17
C MET A 98 -5.04 9.83 9.24
N ASP A 99 -4.97 10.12 7.92
CA ASP A 99 -4.33 9.29 6.90
C ASP A 99 -2.98 9.90 6.52
N ILE A 100 -1.90 9.34 7.08
CA ILE A 100 -0.53 9.85 6.88
C ILE A 100 0.14 9.08 5.74
N GLY A 101 0.52 9.83 4.68
CA GLY A 101 1.01 9.27 3.42
C GLY A 101 -0.15 8.82 2.54
N CYS A 102 -1.19 9.65 2.45
CA CYS A 102 -2.44 9.31 1.76
C CYS A 102 -2.27 9.04 0.26
N SER A 103 -1.23 9.57 -0.38
CA SER A 103 -0.91 9.38 -1.81
C SER A 103 -2.16 9.56 -2.70
N SER A 104 -2.61 8.50 -3.38
CA SER A 104 -3.83 8.51 -4.20
C SER A 104 -5.13 8.28 -3.41
N GLY A 105 -5.09 8.16 -2.10
CA GLY A 105 -6.27 8.04 -1.23
C GLY A 105 -6.76 6.61 -1.02
N GLY A 106 -5.89 5.60 -1.16
CA GLY A 106 -6.31 4.21 -0.99
C GLY A 106 -6.85 3.90 0.40
N PHE A 107 -6.20 4.37 1.46
CA PHE A 107 -6.67 4.22 2.84
C PHE A 107 -7.88 5.10 3.10
N SER A 108 -7.84 6.35 2.65
CA SER A 108 -8.98 7.27 2.75
C SER A 108 -10.27 6.72 2.12
N ASP A 109 -10.18 6.02 0.96
CA ASP A 109 -11.35 5.41 0.30
C ASP A 109 -11.98 4.31 1.17
N VAL A 110 -11.15 3.49 1.82
CA VAL A 110 -11.62 2.46 2.78
C VAL A 110 -12.32 3.11 3.96
N LEU A 111 -11.73 4.15 4.54
CA LEU A 111 -12.30 4.88 5.66
C LEU A 111 -13.62 5.56 5.30
N ILE A 112 -13.72 6.19 4.13
CA ILE A 112 -14.97 6.79 3.63
C ILE A 112 -16.08 5.73 3.51
N LYS A 113 -15.77 4.56 2.95
CA LYS A 113 -16.76 3.46 2.86
C LYS A 113 -17.12 2.89 4.24
N GLY A 114 -16.24 3.03 5.23
CA GLY A 114 -16.50 2.73 6.63
C GLY A 114 -17.31 3.81 7.39
N ASN A 115 -17.80 4.84 6.69
CA ASN A 115 -18.62 5.93 7.24
C ASN A 115 -17.94 6.68 8.40
N VAL A 116 -16.66 7.02 8.25
CA VAL A 116 -15.95 7.87 9.22
C VAL A 116 -16.54 9.28 9.25
N LYS A 117 -16.39 9.98 10.37
CA LYS A 117 -16.83 11.37 10.53
C LYS A 117 -15.94 12.33 9.73
N ARG A 118 -14.62 12.16 9.82
CA ARG A 118 -13.62 13.07 9.25
C ARG A 118 -12.33 12.34 8.92
N ILE A 119 -11.64 12.78 7.85
CA ILE A 119 -10.29 12.34 7.51
C ILE A 119 -9.40 13.56 7.28
N TYR A 120 -8.33 13.67 8.06
CA TYR A 120 -7.20 14.52 7.73
C TYR A 120 -6.25 13.71 6.86
N ALA A 121 -6.26 13.93 5.55
CA ALA A 121 -5.43 13.21 4.58
C ALA A 121 -4.16 14.03 4.29
N ILE A 122 -2.99 13.52 4.71
CA ILE A 122 -1.73 14.25 4.69
C ILE A 122 -0.74 13.58 3.75
N ASP A 123 -0.14 14.36 2.85
CA ASP A 123 0.94 13.89 1.98
C ASP A 123 1.93 15.03 1.64
N VAL A 124 3.22 14.67 1.48
CA VAL A 124 4.25 15.60 0.98
C VAL A 124 4.13 15.85 -0.52
N GLY A 125 3.49 14.94 -1.24
CA GLY A 125 3.18 15.05 -2.66
C GLY A 125 2.08 16.05 -2.96
N TYR A 126 1.85 16.28 -4.25
CA TYR A 126 0.82 17.18 -4.74
C TYR A 126 0.13 16.60 -5.98
N GLY A 127 -1.19 16.75 -6.07
CA GLY A 127 -1.97 16.38 -7.25
C GLY A 127 -2.15 14.87 -7.46
N GLN A 128 -1.76 14.02 -6.50
CA GLN A 128 -1.87 12.56 -6.61
C GLN A 128 -3.18 12.01 -6.08
N PHE A 129 -3.80 12.72 -5.14
CA PHE A 129 -5.02 12.29 -4.47
C PHE A 129 -6.19 12.22 -5.45
N ASP A 130 -6.99 11.13 -5.39
CA ASP A 130 -8.08 10.88 -6.33
C ASP A 130 -9.13 12.01 -6.31
N TRP A 131 -9.53 12.48 -7.49
CA TRP A 131 -10.42 13.63 -7.63
C TRP A 131 -11.83 13.37 -7.07
N LYS A 132 -12.30 12.11 -7.05
CA LYS A 132 -13.59 11.74 -6.45
C LYS A 132 -13.56 11.87 -4.94
N LEU A 133 -12.41 11.52 -4.35
CA LEU A 133 -12.21 11.66 -2.90
C LEU A 133 -12.04 13.13 -2.50
N ARG A 134 -11.36 13.96 -3.31
CA ARG A 134 -11.22 15.41 -3.05
C ARG A 134 -12.55 16.14 -2.85
N LYS A 135 -13.62 15.64 -3.48
CA LYS A 135 -14.98 16.22 -3.40
C LYS A 135 -15.76 15.78 -2.16
N LYS A 136 -15.24 14.86 -1.38
CA LYS A 136 -15.91 14.37 -0.17
C LYS A 136 -15.76 15.38 0.96
N LYS A 137 -16.89 15.81 1.54
CA LYS A 137 -16.93 16.77 2.65
C LYS A 137 -16.25 16.26 3.94
N GLU A 138 -16.13 14.96 4.06
CA GLU A 138 -15.46 14.31 5.17
C GLU A 138 -13.94 14.42 5.10
N ILE A 139 -13.36 14.80 3.94
CA ILE A 139 -11.90 14.83 3.73
C ILE A 139 -11.38 16.27 3.82
N ILE A 140 -10.42 16.48 4.71
CA ILE A 140 -9.55 17.65 4.76
C ILE A 140 -8.20 17.21 4.19
N LEU A 141 -7.90 17.66 2.97
CA LEU A 141 -6.69 17.26 2.26
C LEU A 141 -5.57 18.27 2.49
N LEU A 142 -4.44 17.79 3.03
CA LEU A 142 -3.24 18.56 3.32
C LEU A 142 -2.08 18.03 2.45
N GLU A 143 -2.04 18.47 1.19
CA GLU A 143 -0.93 18.17 0.27
C GLU A 143 0.27 19.09 0.54
N LYS A 144 1.46 18.77 0.00
CA LYS A 144 2.73 19.47 0.25
C LYS A 144 3.02 19.62 1.74
N THR A 145 2.52 18.74 2.56
CA THR A 145 2.55 18.84 4.02
C THR A 145 3.35 17.70 4.62
N ASN A 146 4.39 18.04 5.37
CA ASN A 146 5.18 17.04 6.08
C ASN A 146 4.54 16.74 7.44
N ALA A 147 4.06 15.52 7.60
CA ALA A 147 3.34 15.09 8.79
C ALA A 147 4.15 15.22 10.10
N ARG A 148 5.48 15.34 10.05
CA ARG A 148 6.31 15.59 11.24
C ARG A 148 6.10 16.97 11.86
N TYR A 149 5.57 17.92 11.09
CA TYR A 149 5.44 19.32 11.48
C TYR A 149 4.00 19.80 11.58
N LEU A 150 3.05 18.89 11.72
CA LEU A 150 1.64 19.25 11.91
C LEU A 150 1.43 20.02 13.19
N THR A 151 0.54 21.00 13.14
CA THR A 151 0.18 21.86 14.26
C THR A 151 -1.30 21.72 14.62
N LYS A 152 -1.67 22.16 15.84
CA LYS A 152 -3.09 22.18 16.26
C LYS A 152 -3.97 23.10 15.41
N LYS A 153 -3.37 24.06 14.69
CA LYS A 153 -4.10 24.90 13.70
C LYS A 153 -4.48 24.11 12.44
N MET A 154 -3.67 23.09 12.08
CA MET A 154 -3.93 22.25 10.92
C MET A 154 -4.84 21.05 11.26
N ILE A 155 -4.69 20.52 12.45
CA ILE A 155 -5.48 19.41 12.97
C ILE A 155 -6.24 19.94 14.19
N THR A 156 -7.51 20.23 14.01
CA THR A 156 -8.35 20.93 15.00
C THR A 156 -9.21 20.01 15.85
N GLU A 157 -9.34 18.74 15.46
CA GLU A 157 -10.11 17.72 16.19
C GLU A 157 -9.16 16.72 16.85
N VAL A 158 -9.65 16.08 17.90
CA VAL A 158 -8.97 14.91 18.51
C VAL A 158 -9.07 13.75 17.53
N ILE A 159 -7.98 13.02 17.35
CA ILE A 159 -7.91 11.90 16.43
C ILE A 159 -8.19 10.58 17.14
N ASP A 160 -9.18 9.85 16.65
CA ASP A 160 -9.55 8.52 17.16
C ASP A 160 -8.74 7.41 16.50
N LEU A 161 -8.40 7.57 15.19
CA LEU A 161 -7.66 6.57 14.42
C LEU A 161 -6.60 7.22 13.54
N ILE A 162 -5.34 6.82 13.70
CA ILE A 162 -4.29 7.11 12.71
C ILE A 162 -4.12 5.89 11.80
N VAL A 163 -4.14 6.11 10.49
CA VAL A 163 -3.66 5.15 9.49
C VAL A 163 -2.41 5.73 8.82
N CYS A 164 -1.37 4.90 8.61
CA CYS A 164 -0.08 5.39 8.12
C CYS A 164 0.52 4.44 7.09
N ASP A 165 0.75 4.95 5.86
CA ASP A 165 1.42 4.25 4.75
C ASP A 165 2.50 5.13 4.11
N VAL A 166 3.55 5.46 4.85
CA VAL A 166 4.64 6.32 4.38
C VAL A 166 5.73 5.54 3.65
N SER A 167 6.46 6.23 2.76
CA SER A 167 7.60 5.69 2.03
C SER A 167 8.83 6.59 2.17
N PHE A 168 10.02 6.00 2.06
CA PHE A 168 11.32 6.70 2.13
C PHE A 168 11.66 7.33 3.47
N ILE A 169 10.91 7.01 4.50
CA ILE A 169 11.10 7.45 5.88
C ILE A 169 10.64 6.34 6.82
N SER A 170 11.25 6.25 8.01
CA SER A 170 10.77 5.37 9.07
C SER A 170 9.41 5.82 9.59
N ALA A 171 8.49 4.87 9.77
CA ALA A 171 7.17 5.13 10.35
C ALA A 171 7.26 5.71 11.76
N LYS A 172 8.28 5.33 12.55
CA LYS A 172 8.54 5.88 13.89
C LYS A 172 8.65 7.40 13.88
N LYS A 173 9.46 7.95 12.94
CA LYS A 173 9.71 9.39 12.82
C LYS A 173 8.47 10.20 12.45
N VAL A 174 7.45 9.54 11.95
CA VAL A 174 6.21 10.21 11.53
C VAL A 174 5.11 10.01 12.57
N LEU A 175 5.01 8.83 13.19
CA LEU A 175 3.98 8.54 14.18
C LEU A 175 4.21 9.29 15.50
N GLU A 176 5.43 9.29 16.00
CA GLU A 176 5.76 9.87 17.32
C GLU A 176 5.37 11.36 17.46
N PRO A 177 5.67 12.25 16.50
CA PRO A 177 5.25 13.66 16.61
C PRO A 177 3.73 13.85 16.55
N ASN A 178 2.98 12.87 16.06
CA ASN A 178 1.54 12.92 15.90
C ASN A 178 0.76 12.32 17.09
N LYS A 179 1.46 11.72 18.07
CA LYS A 179 0.86 11.29 19.35
C LYS A 179 0.06 12.42 20.02
N LYS A 180 0.51 13.66 19.91
CA LYS A 180 -0.14 14.86 20.50
C LYS A 180 -1.57 15.15 20.02
N PHE A 181 -2.01 14.51 18.93
CA PHE A 181 -3.37 14.66 18.40
C PHE A 181 -4.32 13.57 18.87
N LEU A 182 -3.79 12.49 19.44
CA LEU A 182 -4.59 11.36 19.92
C LEU A 182 -5.35 11.71 21.20
N GLY A 183 -6.56 11.15 21.32
CA GLY A 183 -7.33 11.16 22.56
C GLY A 183 -6.79 10.15 23.59
N LYS A 184 -7.50 10.05 24.72
CA LYS A 184 -7.24 9.00 25.73
C LYS A 184 -7.47 7.61 25.15
N LYS A 185 -8.57 7.45 24.40
CA LYS A 185 -8.84 6.27 23.58
C LYS A 185 -8.36 6.55 22.17
N PHE A 186 -7.57 5.66 21.60
CA PHE A 186 -7.02 5.82 20.27
C PHE A 186 -6.69 4.49 19.62
N GLU A 187 -6.64 4.50 18.32
CA GLU A 187 -6.20 3.36 17.52
C GLU A 187 -5.18 3.82 16.46
N ILE A 188 -4.21 2.98 16.17
CA ILE A 188 -3.23 3.24 15.11
C ILE A 188 -3.08 1.99 14.25
N ILE A 189 -3.19 2.16 12.93
CA ILE A 189 -2.87 1.15 11.94
C ILE A 189 -1.70 1.68 11.11
N VAL A 190 -0.57 0.99 11.13
CA VAL A 190 0.62 1.42 10.40
C VAL A 190 1.19 0.31 9.53
N LEU A 191 1.51 0.66 8.29
CA LEU A 191 2.22 -0.21 7.36
C LEU A 191 3.73 -0.07 7.57
N LEU A 192 4.33 -1.09 8.17
CA LEU A 192 5.76 -1.21 8.35
C LEU A 192 6.41 -1.76 7.08
N LYS A 193 7.33 -1.00 6.50
CA LYS A 193 8.04 -1.35 5.27
C LYS A 193 9.51 -1.62 5.57
N PRO A 194 9.96 -2.87 5.58
CA PRO A 194 11.32 -3.23 5.99
C PRO A 194 12.40 -2.40 5.30
N GLN A 195 12.26 -2.14 4.00
CA GLN A 195 13.24 -1.40 3.21
C GLN A 195 13.46 0.07 3.66
N PHE A 196 12.57 0.63 4.48
CA PHE A 196 12.70 1.99 5.00
C PHE A 196 13.01 2.03 6.51
N GLU A 197 13.03 0.87 7.16
CA GLU A 197 13.26 0.73 8.59
C GLU A 197 14.63 0.13 8.92
N VAL A 198 15.07 -0.84 8.10
CA VAL A 198 16.38 -1.47 8.29
C VAL A 198 17.48 -0.63 7.65
N GLY A 199 18.65 -0.56 8.24
CA GLY A 199 19.78 0.18 7.67
C GLY A 199 20.14 -0.28 6.25
N ARG A 200 20.77 0.59 5.45
CA ARG A 200 21.13 0.33 4.03
C ARG A 200 21.85 -1.00 3.82
N LYS A 201 22.67 -1.45 4.78
CA LYS A 201 23.41 -2.73 4.73
C LYS A 201 22.49 -3.95 4.64
N ASN A 202 21.27 -3.85 5.14
CA ASN A 202 20.29 -4.94 5.17
C ASN A 202 19.33 -4.91 3.97
N VAL A 203 19.46 -3.91 3.09
CA VAL A 203 18.64 -3.78 1.89
C VAL A 203 19.42 -4.31 0.70
N GLY A 204 18.97 -5.42 0.13
CA GLY A 204 19.61 -6.08 -0.99
C GLY A 204 19.38 -5.39 -2.34
N LYS A 205 19.93 -6.02 -3.40
CA LYS A 205 19.79 -5.54 -4.79
C LYS A 205 18.32 -5.28 -5.16
N GLY A 206 18.06 -4.13 -5.79
CA GLY A 206 16.70 -3.72 -6.16
C GLY A 206 15.88 -3.12 -5.00
N GLY A 207 16.45 -2.92 -3.82
CA GLY A 207 15.76 -2.36 -2.67
C GLY A 207 14.86 -3.39 -1.96
N ILE A 208 15.24 -4.69 -1.98
CA ILE A 208 14.44 -5.78 -1.42
C ILE A 208 15.14 -6.33 -0.18
N VAL A 209 14.42 -6.42 0.92
CA VAL A 209 14.82 -7.14 2.14
C VAL A 209 14.30 -8.57 2.03
N LYS A 210 15.20 -9.57 1.95
CA LYS A 210 14.83 -10.98 1.73
C LYS A 210 14.99 -11.85 2.96
N ASN A 211 15.86 -11.46 3.88
CA ASN A 211 16.22 -12.28 5.03
C ASN A 211 15.06 -12.31 6.02
N PHE A 212 14.59 -13.50 6.34
CA PHE A 212 13.47 -13.74 7.26
C PHE A 212 13.78 -13.25 8.67
N LYS A 213 15.01 -13.51 9.16
CA LYS A 213 15.43 -13.06 10.49
C LYS A 213 15.40 -11.53 10.65
N ILE A 214 15.77 -10.80 9.58
CA ILE A 214 15.68 -9.33 9.59
C ILE A 214 14.21 -8.87 9.70
N HIS A 215 13.27 -9.59 9.10
CA HIS A 215 11.84 -9.27 9.23
C HIS A 215 11.32 -9.51 10.66
N GLU A 216 11.72 -10.64 11.28
CA GLU A 216 11.35 -10.94 12.66
C GLU A 216 11.90 -9.90 13.63
N ASP A 217 13.23 -9.66 13.58
CA ASP A 217 13.89 -8.67 14.43
C ASP A 217 13.30 -7.27 14.26
N LEU A 218 12.94 -6.92 13.01
CA LEU A 218 12.29 -5.63 12.74
C LEU A 218 10.91 -5.54 13.39
N CYS A 219 10.08 -6.58 13.26
CA CYS A 219 8.73 -6.59 13.84
C CYS A 219 8.80 -6.52 15.37
N GLU A 220 9.69 -7.29 15.99
CA GLU A 220 9.91 -7.27 17.43
C GLU A 220 10.40 -5.90 17.92
N ASN A 221 11.41 -5.32 17.26
CA ASN A 221 11.94 -4.00 17.59
C ASN A 221 10.89 -2.90 17.40
N PHE A 222 10.00 -3.05 16.42
CA PHE A 222 8.93 -2.08 16.18
C PHE A 222 7.84 -2.20 17.25
N GLU A 223 7.47 -3.41 17.63
CA GLU A 223 6.52 -3.67 18.72
C GLU A 223 7.04 -3.12 20.06
N ASN A 224 8.31 -3.35 20.39
CA ASN A 224 8.94 -2.82 21.59
C ASN A 224 8.94 -1.28 21.60
N TRP A 225 9.20 -0.66 20.45
CA TRP A 225 9.10 0.80 20.32
C TRP A 225 7.66 1.29 20.51
N ILE A 226 6.65 0.60 19.96
CA ILE A 226 5.23 0.92 20.14
C ILE A 226 4.90 0.91 21.65
N LYS A 227 5.24 -0.17 22.36
CA LYS A 227 4.98 -0.34 23.79
C LYS A 227 5.60 0.80 24.61
N LYS A 228 6.85 1.18 24.30
CA LYS A 228 7.55 2.25 25.00
C LYS A 228 6.99 3.65 24.68
N THR A 229 6.56 3.89 23.43
CA THR A 229 6.19 5.24 22.97
C THR A 229 4.72 5.55 23.20
N PHE A 230 3.83 4.60 22.98
CA PHE A 230 2.37 4.80 23.02
C PHE A 230 1.70 4.17 24.23
N GLU A 231 2.38 3.22 24.91
CA GLU A 231 1.86 2.48 26.06
C GLU A 231 0.46 1.90 25.82
N PRO A 232 0.24 1.21 24.69
CA PRO A 232 -1.08 0.72 24.30
C PRO A 232 -1.50 -0.48 25.17
N ASN A 233 -2.82 -0.68 25.35
CA ASN A 233 -3.33 -1.88 26.04
C ASN A 233 -3.39 -3.11 25.11
N PHE A 234 -3.20 -2.94 23.81
CA PHE A 234 -3.04 -4.04 22.85
C PHE A 234 -2.11 -3.66 21.71
N CYS A 235 -1.40 -4.66 21.14
CA CYS A 235 -0.62 -4.57 19.92
C CYS A 235 -0.70 -5.89 19.15
N LYS A 236 -1.11 -5.83 17.89
CA LYS A 236 -1.25 -6.98 16.98
C LYS A 236 -0.69 -6.63 15.63
N PHE A 237 -0.24 -7.62 14.85
CA PHE A 237 0.15 -7.38 13.46
C PHE A 237 -0.17 -8.56 12.55
N ILE A 238 -0.21 -8.28 11.25
CA ILE A 238 -0.34 -9.27 10.17
C ILE A 238 0.63 -8.95 9.04
N GLU A 239 1.05 -9.95 8.27
CA GLU A 239 1.70 -9.72 6.98
C GLU A 239 0.69 -9.08 6.02
N SER A 240 1.11 -8.09 5.26
CA SER A 240 0.27 -7.42 4.25
C SER A 240 -0.22 -8.43 3.20
N PRO A 241 -1.51 -8.41 2.81
CA PRO A 241 -2.07 -9.33 1.81
C PRO A 241 -1.48 -9.11 0.42
N ILE A 242 -0.83 -7.99 0.21
CA ILE A 242 -0.15 -7.64 -1.04
C ILE A 242 1.25 -7.11 -0.77
N LYS A 243 2.18 -7.51 -1.63
CA LYS A 243 3.58 -7.05 -1.57
C LYS A 243 3.72 -5.59 -1.98
N GLY A 244 4.76 -4.94 -1.45
CA GLY A 244 5.19 -3.62 -1.88
C GLY A 244 5.56 -3.57 -3.36
N GLN A 245 5.72 -2.36 -3.92
CA GLN A 245 5.92 -2.14 -5.37
C GLN A 245 7.08 -2.93 -5.99
N LYS A 246 8.14 -3.17 -5.23
CA LYS A 246 9.31 -3.93 -5.67
C LYS A 246 9.28 -5.40 -5.22
N GLY A 247 8.17 -5.84 -4.59
CA GLY A 247 8.00 -7.21 -4.12
C GLY A 247 8.44 -7.44 -2.67
N ASN A 248 8.74 -6.39 -1.91
CA ASN A 248 9.01 -6.49 -0.48
C ASN A 248 7.80 -7.04 0.27
N LYS A 249 8.04 -7.88 1.28
CA LYS A 249 7.08 -8.11 2.34
C LYS A 249 6.88 -6.84 3.13
N GLU A 250 5.65 -6.61 3.59
CA GLU A 250 5.28 -5.47 4.41
C GLU A 250 4.39 -5.99 5.54
N PHE A 251 4.34 -5.29 6.67
CA PHE A 251 3.61 -5.72 7.86
C PHE A 251 2.66 -4.61 8.30
N LEU A 252 1.46 -4.98 8.73
CA LEU A 252 0.43 -4.06 9.21
C LEU A 252 0.29 -4.24 10.71
N PHE A 253 0.71 -3.25 11.46
CA PHE A 253 0.53 -3.20 12.91
C PHE A 253 -0.76 -2.48 13.26
N TYR A 254 -1.50 -3.02 14.22
CA TYR A 254 -2.69 -2.43 14.81
C TYR A 254 -2.55 -2.43 16.32
N PHE A 255 -2.62 -1.24 16.92
CA PHE A 255 -2.44 -1.05 18.36
C PHE A 255 -3.21 0.17 18.84
N GLY A 256 -3.42 0.25 20.14
CA GLY A 256 -4.13 1.39 20.74
C GLY A 256 -4.54 1.20 22.19
N GLU A 257 -5.36 2.13 22.64
CA GLU A 257 -6.02 2.20 23.93
C GLU A 257 -7.53 2.28 23.66
N LEU A 258 -8.30 1.25 24.06
CA LEU A 258 -9.74 1.13 23.78
C LEU A 258 -10.61 1.51 24.98
#